data_40218448750ecf13a89d1c3ba4bf892a
#
_entry.id   40218448750ecf13a89d1c3ba4bf892a
#
_cell.length_a   1.000
_cell.length_b   1.000
_cell.length_c   1.000
_cell.angle_alpha   90.00
_cell.angle_beta   90.00
_cell.angle_gamma   90.00
#
_symmetry.space_group_name_H-M   'P 1'
#
loop_
_entity.id
_entity.type
_entity.pdbx_description
1 polymer ?
#
loop_
_entity_poly.entity_id
_entity_poly.type
_entity_poly.pdbx_seq_one_letter_code
_entity_poly.pdbx_strand_id
1 'polypeptide(L)'
;MSREMDANEAEPRYVISIAARMLNVQTYTLRYYEKVGIIEPHRSKGNVRLYSDRDIAILQRVKSLVDDMGINLPGVEVILRMMEHVGELQSELERAQEELHKLKRGRE
;
A
#
# COMPACT_ATOMS: atom_id res chain seq x y z
N MET A 1 1.51 17.49 -1.57
CA MET A 1 0.70 17.19 -2.74
C MET A 1 0.16 15.79 -2.62
N SER A 2 -1.15 15.66 -2.48
CA SER A 2 -1.73 14.34 -2.42
C SER A 2 -1.60 13.70 -3.80
N ARG A 3 -1.07 12.52 -3.82
CA ARG A 3 -0.93 11.76 -5.03
C ARG A 3 -2.03 10.72 -5.07
N GLU A 4 -3.01 10.94 -5.92
CA GLU A 4 -3.98 9.90 -6.17
C GLU A 4 -3.26 8.74 -6.84
N MET A 5 -3.52 7.54 -6.36
CA MET A 5 -2.99 6.36 -6.98
C MET A 5 -3.60 6.20 -8.36
N ASP A 6 -2.76 6.22 -9.36
CA ASP A 6 -3.14 5.92 -10.71
C ASP A 6 -3.74 4.51 -10.78
N ALA A 7 -4.75 4.31 -11.63
CA ALA A 7 -5.33 3.00 -11.89
C ALA A 7 -4.25 1.97 -12.29
N ASN A 8 -3.19 2.41 -12.99
CA ASN A 8 -2.07 1.56 -13.36
C ASN A 8 -1.30 1.03 -12.15
N GLU A 9 -1.23 1.78 -11.06
CA GLU A 9 -0.50 1.35 -9.86
C GLU A 9 -1.19 0.18 -9.16
N ALA A 10 -2.49 0.04 -9.31
CA ALA A 10 -3.26 -1.06 -8.72
C ALA A 10 -3.35 -2.28 -9.65
N GLU A 11 -2.88 -2.18 -10.89
CA GLU A 11 -2.97 -3.27 -11.84
C GLU A 11 -2.04 -4.42 -11.45
N PRO A 12 -2.54 -5.67 -11.34
CA PRO A 12 -1.70 -6.84 -11.06
C PRO A 12 -0.75 -7.11 -12.22
N ARG A 13 0.56 -7.13 -11.94
CA ARG A 13 1.59 -7.21 -12.99
C ARG A 13 2.65 -8.27 -12.76
N TYR A 14 3.11 -8.41 -11.52
CA TYR A 14 4.34 -9.13 -11.24
C TYR A 14 4.08 -10.44 -10.56
N VAL A 15 4.61 -11.53 -11.14
CA VAL A 15 4.61 -12.83 -10.45
C VAL A 15 5.58 -12.76 -9.26
N ILE A 16 5.44 -13.68 -8.31
CA ILE A 16 6.18 -13.63 -7.03
C ILE A 16 7.70 -13.61 -7.23
N SER A 17 8.24 -14.33 -8.20
CA SER A 17 9.69 -14.36 -8.44
C SER A 17 10.22 -13.00 -8.87
N ILE A 18 9.46 -12.26 -9.67
CA ILE A 18 9.82 -10.91 -10.12
C ILE A 18 9.65 -9.91 -8.97
N ALA A 19 8.54 -9.99 -8.24
CA ALA A 19 8.30 -9.13 -7.08
C ALA A 19 9.40 -9.29 -6.04
N ALA A 20 9.79 -10.52 -5.75
CA ALA A 20 10.87 -10.81 -4.79
C ALA A 20 12.19 -10.20 -5.25
N ARG A 21 12.49 -10.29 -6.54
CA ARG A 21 13.71 -9.69 -7.11
C ARG A 21 13.67 -8.16 -6.99
N MET A 22 12.55 -7.55 -7.32
CA MET A 22 12.38 -6.09 -7.21
C MET A 22 12.60 -5.60 -5.76
N LEU A 23 12.17 -6.40 -4.80
CA LEU A 23 12.26 -6.06 -3.37
C LEU A 23 13.56 -6.55 -2.72
N ASN A 24 14.35 -7.31 -3.45
CA ASN A 24 15.57 -7.96 -2.93
C ASN A 24 15.27 -8.80 -1.68
N VAL A 25 14.26 -9.63 -1.77
CA VAL A 25 13.88 -10.61 -0.74
C VAL A 25 13.70 -11.97 -1.37
N GLN A 26 13.56 -13.00 -0.54
CA GLN A 26 13.26 -14.34 -1.00
C GLN A 26 11.76 -14.49 -1.24
N THR A 27 11.38 -15.40 -2.15
CA THR A 27 9.96 -15.64 -2.42
C THR A 27 9.23 -16.15 -1.18
N TYR A 28 9.90 -16.94 -0.34
CA TYR A 28 9.26 -17.44 0.90
C TYR A 28 8.91 -16.30 1.86
N THR A 29 9.65 -15.18 1.82
CA THR A 29 9.35 -14.00 2.62
C THR A 29 8.01 -13.40 2.21
N LEU A 30 7.77 -13.29 0.91
CA LEU A 30 6.50 -12.77 0.40
C LEU A 30 5.32 -13.71 0.71
N ARG A 31 5.54 -15.02 0.62
CA ARG A 31 4.53 -16.00 1.01
C ARG A 31 4.19 -15.89 2.50
N TYR A 32 5.20 -15.66 3.31
CA TYR A 32 5.01 -15.48 4.74
C TYR A 32 4.20 -14.22 5.05
N TYR A 33 4.51 -13.11 4.38
CA TYR A 33 3.76 -11.87 4.55
C TYR A 33 2.29 -12.04 4.14
N GLU A 34 2.02 -12.80 3.11
CA GLU A 34 0.65 -13.14 2.74
C GLU A 34 -0.03 -13.96 3.82
N LYS A 35 0.67 -14.97 4.32
CA LYS A 35 0.14 -15.88 5.36
C LYS A 35 -0.26 -15.14 6.62
N VAL A 36 0.52 -14.15 7.04
CA VAL A 36 0.24 -13.39 8.26
C VAL A 36 -0.67 -12.17 8.01
N GLY A 37 -1.11 -11.96 6.79
CA GLY A 37 -2.09 -10.93 6.48
C GLY A 37 -1.51 -9.54 6.19
N ILE A 38 -0.20 -9.42 5.98
CA ILE A 38 0.45 -8.14 5.66
C ILE A 38 0.06 -7.67 4.26
N ILE A 39 -0.01 -8.59 3.32
CA ILE A 39 -0.32 -8.31 1.92
C ILE A 39 -1.25 -9.39 1.37
N GLU A 40 -2.12 -9.00 0.45
CA GLU A 40 -3.00 -9.94 -0.25
C GLU A 40 -2.82 -9.72 -1.75
N PRO A 41 -1.97 -10.50 -2.40
CA PRO A 41 -1.76 -10.35 -3.83
C PRO A 41 -2.97 -10.81 -4.61
N HIS A 42 -3.17 -10.22 -5.79
CA HIS A 42 -4.20 -10.67 -6.70
C HIS A 42 -3.89 -12.08 -7.18
N ARG A 43 -4.93 -12.87 -7.42
CA ARG A 43 -4.79 -14.21 -8.02
C ARG A 43 -5.33 -14.18 -9.44
N SER A 44 -4.52 -14.66 -10.39
CA SER A 44 -4.97 -14.84 -11.77
C SER A 44 -5.95 -15.99 -11.88
N LYS A 45 -6.54 -16.20 -13.05
CA LYS A 45 -7.42 -17.33 -13.32
C LYS A 45 -6.77 -18.68 -13.04
N GLY A 46 -5.44 -18.78 -13.24
CA GLY A 46 -4.66 -19.96 -12.93
C GLY A 46 -4.20 -20.02 -11.49
N ASN A 47 -4.75 -19.18 -10.61
CA ASN A 47 -4.40 -19.10 -9.19
C ASN A 47 -2.93 -18.71 -8.95
N VAL A 48 -2.36 -17.93 -9.86
CA VAL A 48 -1.00 -17.41 -9.74
C VAL A 48 -1.03 -16.06 -9.03
N ARG A 49 -0.14 -15.87 -8.05
CA ARG A 49 0.01 -14.59 -7.34
C ARG A 49 0.52 -13.51 -8.29
N LEU A 50 -0.15 -12.36 -8.30
CA LEU A 50 0.26 -11.20 -9.08
C LEU A 50 0.29 -9.98 -8.16
N TYR A 51 1.42 -9.27 -8.17
CA TYR A 51 1.65 -8.10 -7.35
C TYR A 51 1.57 -6.85 -8.22
N SER A 52 0.91 -5.82 -7.70
CA SER A 52 0.82 -4.52 -8.36
C SER A 52 2.00 -3.62 -7.95
N ASP A 53 2.17 -2.50 -8.64
CA ASP A 53 3.14 -1.47 -8.22
C ASP A 53 2.82 -0.95 -6.82
N ARG A 54 1.54 -0.83 -6.48
CA ARG A 54 1.10 -0.46 -5.12
C ARG A 54 1.59 -1.48 -4.10
N ASP A 55 1.44 -2.76 -4.41
CA ASP A 55 1.90 -3.84 -3.52
C ASP A 55 3.39 -3.75 -3.30
N ILE A 56 4.17 -3.51 -4.36
CA ILE A 56 5.62 -3.36 -4.26
C ILE A 56 5.98 -2.19 -3.34
N ALA A 57 5.30 -1.05 -3.49
CA ALA A 57 5.54 0.12 -2.65
C ALA A 57 5.25 -0.17 -1.17
N ILE A 58 4.14 -0.85 -0.89
CA ILE A 58 3.78 -1.26 0.48
C ILE A 58 4.84 -2.21 1.04
N LEU A 59 5.25 -3.20 0.25
CA LEU A 59 6.23 -4.20 0.69
C LEU A 59 7.61 -3.59 0.92
N GLN A 60 7.99 -2.55 0.18
CA GLN A 60 9.23 -1.82 0.45
C GLN A 60 9.16 -1.14 1.81
N ARG A 61 8.03 -0.56 2.18
CA ARG A 61 7.84 0.02 3.51
C ARG A 61 7.89 -1.04 4.60
N VAL A 62 7.26 -2.18 4.38
CA VAL A 62 7.31 -3.31 5.31
C VAL A 62 8.76 -3.73 5.54
N LYS A 63 9.52 -3.88 4.47
CA LYS A 63 10.94 -4.26 4.55
C LYS A 63 11.73 -3.26 5.38
N SER A 64 11.54 -1.96 5.15
CA SER A 64 12.19 -0.90 5.93
C SER A 64 11.82 -0.99 7.41
N LEU A 65 10.55 -1.17 7.72
CA LEU A 65 10.09 -1.24 9.10
C LEU A 65 10.70 -2.42 9.84
N VAL A 66 10.82 -3.57 9.17
CA VAL A 66 11.37 -4.80 9.77
C VAL A 66 12.90 -4.72 9.84
N ASP A 67 13.55 -4.43 8.72
CA ASP A 67 15.01 -4.53 8.61
C ASP A 67 15.74 -3.34 9.21
N ASP A 68 15.25 -2.14 8.95
CA ASP A 68 15.94 -0.91 9.38
C ASP A 68 15.50 -0.45 10.77
N MET A 69 14.25 -0.64 11.11
CA MET A 69 13.69 -0.15 12.38
C MET A 69 13.44 -1.25 13.40
N GLY A 70 13.61 -2.50 13.02
CA GLY A 70 13.46 -3.64 13.92
C GLY A 70 12.04 -3.86 14.43
N ILE A 71 11.05 -3.43 13.67
CA ILE A 71 9.64 -3.57 14.07
C ILE A 71 9.19 -5.01 13.79
N ASN A 72 8.54 -5.65 14.76
CA ASN A 72 8.01 -6.99 14.57
C ASN A 72 6.75 -6.96 13.69
N LEU A 73 6.35 -8.11 13.16
CA LEU A 73 5.23 -8.17 12.22
C LEU A 73 3.90 -7.68 12.78
N PRO A 74 3.52 -7.98 14.04
CA PRO A 74 2.32 -7.38 14.62
C PRO A 74 2.38 -5.84 14.63
N GLY A 75 3.53 -5.27 14.93
CA GLY A 75 3.75 -3.83 14.87
C GLY A 75 3.63 -3.27 13.46
N VAL A 76 4.17 -3.98 12.47
CA VAL A 76 4.05 -3.60 11.06
C VAL A 76 2.57 -3.54 10.65
N GLU A 77 1.78 -4.55 11.04
CA GLU A 77 0.36 -4.58 10.74
C GLU A 77 -0.37 -3.36 11.31
N VAL A 78 -0.07 -3.01 12.55
CA VAL A 78 -0.66 -1.82 13.19
C VAL A 78 -0.26 -0.55 12.43
N ILE A 79 1.02 -0.41 12.07
CA ILE A 79 1.52 0.77 11.34
C ILE A 79 0.83 0.90 9.99
N LEU A 80 0.71 -0.18 9.24
CA LEU A 80 0.03 -0.15 7.93
C LEU A 80 -1.43 0.28 8.07
N ARG A 81 -2.11 -0.21 9.08
CA ARG A 81 -3.50 0.17 9.36
C ARG A 81 -3.60 1.66 9.71
N MET A 82 -2.68 2.14 10.54
CA MET A 82 -2.63 3.55 10.90
C MET A 82 -2.33 4.43 9.68
N MET A 83 -1.44 4.00 8.81
CA MET A 83 -1.12 4.74 7.57
C MET A 83 -2.32 4.83 6.65
N GLU A 84 -3.09 3.76 6.51
CA GLU A 84 -4.33 3.75 5.75
C GLU A 84 -5.33 4.74 6.34
N HIS A 85 -5.48 4.74 7.66
CA HIS A 85 -6.38 5.66 8.36
C HIS A 85 -5.95 7.12 8.18
N VAL A 86 -4.65 7.39 8.27
CA VAL A 86 -4.10 8.73 8.01
C VAL A 86 -4.43 9.18 6.58
N GLY A 87 -4.28 8.28 5.60
CA GLY A 87 -4.63 8.57 4.21
C GLY A 87 -6.10 8.93 4.04
N GLU A 88 -6.99 8.20 4.70
CA GLU A 88 -8.42 8.48 4.68
C GLU A 88 -8.73 9.84 5.29
N LEU A 89 -8.12 10.15 6.43
CA LEU A 89 -8.31 11.45 7.10
C LEU A 89 -7.79 12.60 6.24
N GLN A 90 -6.67 12.42 5.58
CA GLN A 90 -6.13 13.43 4.66
C GLN A 90 -7.08 13.69 3.50
N SER A 91 -7.68 12.64 2.93
CA SER A 91 -8.65 12.77 1.85
C SER A 91 -9.91 13.48 2.31
N GLU A 92 -10.40 13.18 3.52
CA GLU A 92 -11.55 13.86 4.09
C GLU A 92 -11.26 15.34 4.32
N LEU A 93 -10.06 15.65 4.83
CA LEU A 93 -9.64 17.03 5.06
C LEU A 93 -9.59 17.81 3.74
N GLU A 94 -9.02 17.24 2.71
CA GLU A 94 -8.95 17.88 1.39
C GLU A 94 -10.35 18.18 0.84
N ARG A 95 -11.27 17.23 0.96
CA ARG A 95 -12.66 17.44 0.52
C ARG A 95 -13.34 18.53 1.34
N ALA A 96 -13.15 18.55 2.64
CA ALA A 96 -13.72 19.58 3.51
C ALA A 96 -13.18 20.96 3.14
N GLN A 97 -11.89 21.06 2.86
CA GLN A 97 -11.25 22.31 2.45
C GLN A 97 -11.78 22.80 1.10
N GLU A 98 -11.99 21.90 0.15
CA GLU A 98 -12.57 22.22 -1.16
C GLU A 98 -14.00 22.74 -1.03
N GLU A 99 -14.82 22.07 -0.21
CA GLU A 99 -16.19 22.51 0.04
C GLU A 99 -16.23 23.88 0.69
N LEU A 100 -15.36 24.10 1.68
CA LEU A 100 -15.26 25.39 2.33
C LEU A 100 -14.85 26.48 1.34
N HIS A 101 -13.90 26.20 0.47
CA HIS A 101 -13.45 27.13 -0.55
C HIS A 101 -14.57 27.49 -1.53
N LYS A 102 -15.35 26.49 -1.96
CA LYS A 102 -16.51 26.71 -2.84
C LYS A 102 -17.57 27.57 -2.17
N LEU A 103 -17.84 27.33 -0.89
CA LEU A 103 -18.80 28.12 -0.14
C LEU A 103 -18.35 29.59 -0.01
N LYS A 104 -17.07 29.82 0.25
CA LYS A 104 -16.52 31.18 0.32
C LYS A 104 -16.63 31.88 -1.01
N ARG A 105 -16.34 31.22 -2.13
CA ARG A 105 -16.49 31.79 -3.46
C ARG A 105 -17.94 32.12 -3.80
N GLY A 106 -18.86 31.28 -3.37
CA GLY A 106 -20.29 31.49 -3.59
C GLY A 106 -20.86 32.71 -2.87
N ARG A 107 -20.15 33.20 -1.85
CA ARG A 107 -20.56 34.39 -1.09
C ARG A 107 -20.05 35.69 -1.68
N GLU A 108 -19.08 35.59 -2.57
CA GLU A 108 -18.54 36.75 -3.29
C GLU A 108 -19.34 36.97 -4.59
#